data_b7bf64b66368d45d95acf019abf8906a
#
_entry.id   b7bf64b66368d45d95acf019abf8906a
#
_cell.length_a   1.000
_cell.length_b   1.000
_cell.length_c   1.000
_cell.angle_alpha   90.00
_cell.angle_beta   90.00
_cell.angle_gamma   90.00
#
_symmetry.space_group_name_H-M   'P 1'
#
loop_
_entity.id
_entity.type
_entity.pdbx_description
1 polymer ?
#
loop_
_entity_poly.entity_id
_entity_poly.type
_entity_poly.pdbx_seq_one_letter_code
_entity_poly.pdbx_strand_id
1 'polypeptide(L)'
;MATTFGKELRKLRIDKDENIHDMAKKLGISISYLSAIEAGSRNIPSDMVDKIIAKYHLNGERSEILRQAEAESSKEIDIDLSTVSAEQRKLVFALSRKINDISDEQCLDILNKLK
;
A
#
# COMPACT_ATOMS: atom_id res chain seq x y z
N MET A 1 9.19 9.60 12.89
CA MET A 1 7.79 9.30 13.25
C MET A 1 7.22 8.29 12.26
N ALA A 2 6.53 7.26 12.73
CA ALA A 2 6.00 6.21 11.86
C ALA A 2 4.70 6.66 11.20
N THR A 3 4.54 6.28 9.93
CA THR A 3 3.28 6.44 9.19
C THR A 3 2.24 5.44 9.70
N THR A 4 0.99 5.57 9.25
CA THR A 4 -0.06 4.59 9.55
C THR A 4 0.38 3.19 9.12
N PHE A 5 0.98 3.07 7.95
CA PHE A 5 1.51 1.78 7.47
C PHE A 5 2.61 1.26 8.39
N GLY A 6 3.55 2.12 8.78
CA GLY A 6 4.64 1.73 9.69
C GLY A 6 4.12 1.25 11.05
N LYS A 7 3.08 1.90 11.55
CA LYS A 7 2.43 1.49 12.81
C LYS A 7 1.80 0.12 12.69
N GLU A 8 1.16 -0.17 11.57
CA GLU A 8 0.56 -1.49 11.33
C GLU A 8 1.61 -2.59 11.25
N LEU A 9 2.76 -2.32 10.62
CA LEU A 9 3.84 -3.28 10.58
C LEU A 9 4.42 -3.54 11.97
N ARG A 10 4.52 -2.49 12.79
CA ARG A 10 4.98 -2.62 14.17
C ARG A 10 4.02 -3.48 15.00
N LYS A 11 2.72 -3.26 14.86
CA LYS A 11 1.70 -4.09 15.54
C LYS A 11 1.83 -5.56 15.14
N LEU A 12 2.06 -5.81 13.87
CA LEU A 12 2.23 -7.17 13.36
C LEU A 12 3.45 -7.84 13.98
N ARG A 13 4.56 -7.12 14.11
CA ARG A 13 5.76 -7.65 14.76
C ARG A 13 5.51 -7.96 16.24
N ILE A 14 4.81 -7.07 16.92
CA ILE A 14 4.45 -7.29 18.34
C ILE A 14 3.63 -8.57 18.49
N ASP A 15 2.64 -8.77 17.63
CA ASP A 15 1.79 -9.96 17.65
C ASP A 15 2.58 -11.24 17.41
N LYS A 16 3.67 -11.17 16.66
CA LYS A 16 4.50 -12.32 16.30
C LYS A 16 5.78 -12.43 17.13
N ASP A 17 5.96 -11.59 18.12
CA ASP A 17 7.20 -11.54 18.93
C ASP A 17 8.44 -11.36 18.05
N GLU A 18 8.34 -10.50 17.04
CA GLU A 18 9.43 -10.23 16.11
C GLU A 18 9.97 -8.82 16.28
N ASN A 19 11.25 -8.65 15.93
CA ASN A 19 11.86 -7.34 15.80
C ASN A 19 11.93 -6.95 14.31
N ILE A 20 12.44 -5.75 14.03
CA ILE A 20 12.54 -5.26 12.66
C ILE A 20 13.52 -6.09 11.82
N HIS A 21 14.56 -6.65 12.45
CA HIS A 21 15.51 -7.54 11.77
C HIS A 21 14.80 -8.78 11.24
N ASP A 22 13.94 -9.37 12.05
CA ASP A 22 13.19 -10.56 11.67
C ASP A 22 12.26 -10.28 10.47
N MET A 23 11.54 -9.16 10.52
CA MET A 23 10.64 -8.79 9.45
C MET A 23 11.37 -8.50 8.15
N ALA A 24 12.48 -7.73 8.22
CA ALA A 24 13.29 -7.42 7.05
C ALA A 24 13.81 -8.70 6.39
N LYS A 25 14.26 -9.66 7.19
CA LYS A 25 14.70 -10.95 6.68
C LYS A 25 13.59 -11.71 5.98
N LYS A 26 12.40 -11.75 6.57
CA LYS A 26 11.24 -12.42 5.95
C LYS A 26 10.86 -11.78 4.63
N LEU A 27 10.95 -10.47 4.53
CA LEU A 27 10.57 -9.75 3.32
C LEU A 27 11.70 -9.66 2.30
N GLY A 28 12.91 -10.10 2.64
CA GLY A 28 14.04 -10.09 1.73
C GLY A 28 14.57 -8.69 1.43
N ILE A 29 14.47 -7.77 2.39
CA ILE A 29 14.94 -6.39 2.24
C ILE A 29 15.86 -6.04 3.40
N SER A 30 16.60 -4.92 3.26
CA SER A 30 17.48 -4.44 4.32
C SER A 30 16.67 -3.81 5.45
N ILE A 31 17.24 -3.79 6.64
CA ILE A 31 16.65 -3.15 7.81
C ILE A 31 16.48 -1.65 7.56
N SER A 32 17.50 -1.02 6.96
CA SER A 32 17.45 0.41 6.63
C SER A 32 16.30 0.74 5.67
N TYR A 33 16.10 -0.10 4.68
CA TYR A 33 15.03 0.10 3.71
C TYR A 33 13.66 -0.05 4.37
N LEU A 34 13.47 -1.10 5.17
CA LEU A 34 12.22 -1.31 5.90
C LEU A 34 11.94 -0.14 6.85
N SER A 35 12.95 0.31 7.59
CA SER A 35 12.83 1.44 8.49
C SER A 35 12.41 2.72 7.75
N ALA A 36 13.00 2.97 6.58
CA ALA A 36 12.69 4.13 5.75
C ALA A 36 11.24 4.09 5.23
N ILE A 37 10.78 2.90 4.84
CA ILE A 37 9.38 2.72 4.40
C ILE A 37 8.43 3.01 5.55
N GLU A 38 8.71 2.49 6.74
CA GLU A 38 7.86 2.69 7.92
C GLU A 38 7.81 4.14 8.36
N ALA A 39 8.89 4.86 8.18
CA ALA A 39 8.97 6.28 8.53
C ALA A 39 8.36 7.19 7.44
N GLY A 40 8.09 6.65 6.26
CA GLY A 40 7.54 7.42 5.14
C GLY A 40 8.57 8.15 4.31
N SER A 41 9.87 7.95 4.55
CA SER A 41 10.93 8.57 3.75
C SER A 41 11.19 7.81 2.43
N ARG A 42 10.70 6.59 2.31
CA ARG A 42 10.70 5.82 1.07
C ARG A 42 9.28 5.36 0.78
N ASN A 43 8.90 5.37 -0.48
CA ASN A 43 7.57 4.93 -0.87
C ASN A 43 7.40 3.41 -0.66
N ILE A 44 6.16 2.98 -0.44
CA ILE A 44 5.85 1.57 -0.25
C ILE A 44 5.91 0.87 -1.61
N PRO A 45 6.75 -0.18 -1.77
CA PRO A 45 6.77 -0.92 -3.04
C PRO A 45 5.40 -1.53 -3.35
N SER A 46 5.05 -1.59 -4.63
CA SER A 46 3.73 -2.07 -5.08
C SER A 46 3.42 -3.52 -4.68
N ASP A 47 4.45 -4.34 -4.49
CA ASP A 47 4.30 -5.75 -4.13
C ASP A 47 4.42 -6.03 -2.62
N MET A 48 4.71 -5.00 -1.82
CA MET A 48 5.03 -5.21 -0.41
C MET A 48 3.86 -5.74 0.41
N VAL A 49 2.68 -5.18 0.23
CA VAL A 49 1.50 -5.61 0.99
C VAL A 49 1.17 -7.06 0.68
N ASP A 50 1.22 -7.45 -0.59
CA ASP A 50 0.97 -8.85 -0.99
C ASP A 50 1.99 -9.80 -0.35
N LYS A 51 3.27 -9.40 -0.31
CA LYS A 51 4.32 -10.17 0.35
C LYS A 51 4.04 -10.35 1.84
N ILE A 52 3.67 -9.27 2.51
CA ILE A 52 3.38 -9.30 3.95
C ILE A 52 2.19 -10.23 4.23
N ILE A 53 1.12 -10.10 3.45
CA ILE A 53 -0.06 -10.94 3.59
C ILE A 53 0.31 -12.41 3.47
N ALA A 54 1.12 -12.75 2.46
CA ALA A 54 1.54 -14.13 2.22
C ALA A 54 2.47 -14.64 3.32
N LYS A 55 3.49 -13.87 3.70
CA LYS A 55 4.50 -14.29 4.67
C LYS A 55 3.95 -14.42 6.09
N TYR A 56 3.00 -13.57 6.44
CA TYR A 56 2.41 -13.55 7.78
C TYR A 56 1.04 -14.22 7.84
N HIS A 57 0.58 -14.78 6.73
CA HIS A 57 -0.70 -15.51 6.66
C HIS A 57 -1.86 -14.69 7.21
N LEU A 58 -1.97 -13.44 6.77
CA LEU A 58 -3.01 -12.53 7.27
C LEU A 58 -4.38 -12.93 6.74
N ASN A 59 -5.40 -12.86 7.60
CA ASN A 59 -6.79 -13.09 7.19
C ASN A 59 -7.31 -11.89 6.41
N GLY A 60 -8.56 -11.99 5.92
CA GLY A 60 -9.16 -10.93 5.11
C GLY A 60 -9.26 -9.60 5.82
N GLU A 61 -9.62 -9.61 7.10
CA GLU A 61 -9.75 -8.40 7.91
C GLU A 61 -8.41 -7.70 8.10
N ARG A 62 -7.38 -8.45 8.50
CA ARG A 62 -6.03 -7.88 8.69
C ARG A 62 -5.44 -7.40 7.37
N SER A 63 -5.69 -8.13 6.29
CA SER A 63 -5.25 -7.73 4.95
C SER A 63 -5.86 -6.41 4.54
N GLU A 64 -7.16 -6.22 4.78
CA GLU A 64 -7.86 -4.99 4.43
C GLU A 64 -7.34 -3.80 5.24
N ILE A 65 -7.10 -3.99 6.54
CA ILE A 65 -6.52 -2.96 7.40
C ILE A 65 -5.15 -2.53 6.85
N LEU A 66 -4.33 -3.49 6.44
CA LEU A 66 -3.01 -3.19 5.90
C LEU A 66 -3.08 -2.45 4.57
N ARG A 67 -4.00 -2.85 3.68
CA ARG A 67 -4.20 -2.16 2.41
C ARG A 67 -4.69 -0.73 2.60
N GLN A 68 -5.56 -0.51 3.57
CA GLN A 68 -6.03 0.82 3.91
C GLN A 68 -4.90 1.70 4.44
N ALA A 69 -4.05 1.12 5.30
CA ALA A 69 -2.88 1.83 5.83
C ALA A 69 -1.89 2.18 4.71
N GLU A 70 -1.72 1.30 3.74
CA GLU A 70 -0.91 1.57 2.54
C GLU A 70 -1.46 2.77 1.78
N ALA A 71 -2.76 2.79 1.52
CA ALA A 71 -3.41 3.87 0.79
C ALA A 71 -3.25 5.22 1.50
N GLU A 72 -3.39 5.23 2.83
CA GLU A 72 -3.25 6.46 3.62
C GLU A 72 -1.81 6.97 3.67
N SER A 73 -0.84 6.08 3.58
CA SER A 73 0.58 6.42 3.78
C SER A 73 1.34 6.65 2.49
N SER A 74 0.82 6.17 1.36
CA SER A 74 1.52 6.27 0.07
C SER A 74 1.37 7.66 -0.52
N LYS A 75 2.48 8.19 -1.06
CA LYS A 75 2.49 9.46 -1.78
C LYS A 75 2.39 9.26 -3.27
N GLU A 76 2.77 8.09 -3.75
CA GLU A 76 2.77 7.72 -5.16
C GLU A 76 2.24 6.32 -5.33
N ILE A 77 1.64 6.06 -6.49
CA ILE A 77 1.17 4.73 -6.87
C ILE A 77 1.72 4.41 -8.24
N ASP A 78 2.25 3.19 -8.39
CA ASP A 78 2.69 2.68 -9.68
C ASP A 78 1.65 1.72 -10.23
N ILE A 79 1.25 1.94 -11.47
CA ILE A 79 0.29 1.07 -12.16
C ILE A 79 0.97 0.55 -13.42
N ASP A 80 1.08 -0.78 -13.54
CA ASP A 80 1.61 -1.43 -14.72
C ASP A 80 0.55 -1.42 -15.82
N LEU A 81 0.82 -0.69 -16.90
CA LEU A 81 -0.12 -0.55 -18.01
C LEU A 81 0.14 -1.52 -19.16
N SER A 82 1.11 -2.43 -19.01
CA SER A 82 1.52 -3.32 -20.10
C SER A 82 0.43 -4.32 -20.50
N THR A 83 -0.46 -4.69 -19.57
CA THR A 83 -1.49 -5.70 -19.80
C THR A 83 -2.91 -5.15 -19.81
N VAL A 84 -3.08 -3.83 -19.68
CA VAL A 84 -4.42 -3.23 -19.65
C VAL A 84 -4.93 -2.94 -21.06
N SER A 85 -6.25 -2.86 -21.19
CA SER A 85 -6.88 -2.52 -22.47
C SER A 85 -6.69 -1.04 -22.81
N ALA A 86 -7.01 -0.68 -24.05
CA ALA A 86 -6.96 0.72 -24.48
C ALA A 86 -7.91 1.60 -23.63
N GLU A 87 -9.08 1.09 -23.30
CA GLU A 87 -10.05 1.84 -22.50
C GLU A 87 -9.59 2.00 -21.06
N GLN A 88 -9.01 0.96 -20.48
CA GLN A 88 -8.44 1.03 -19.13
C GLN A 88 -7.30 2.03 -19.07
N ARG A 89 -6.43 2.04 -20.10
CA ARG A 89 -5.33 3.00 -20.20
C ARG A 89 -5.83 4.44 -20.23
N LYS A 90 -6.86 4.70 -21.05
CA LYS A 90 -7.48 6.03 -21.13
C LYS A 90 -8.01 6.47 -19.79
N LEU A 91 -8.67 5.56 -19.06
CA LEU A 91 -9.24 5.86 -17.74
C LEU A 91 -8.15 6.29 -16.76
N VAL A 92 -7.04 5.54 -16.70
CA VAL A 92 -5.93 5.84 -15.80
C VAL A 92 -5.34 7.21 -16.11
N PHE A 93 -5.08 7.51 -17.38
CA PHE A 93 -4.51 8.79 -17.78
C PHE A 93 -5.46 9.95 -17.51
N ALA A 94 -6.76 9.77 -17.80
CA ALA A 94 -7.76 10.79 -17.52
C ALA A 94 -7.81 11.10 -16.02
N LEU A 95 -7.84 10.06 -15.20
CA LEU A 95 -7.88 10.19 -13.75
C LEU A 95 -6.65 10.92 -13.23
N SER A 96 -5.47 10.57 -13.72
CA SER A 96 -4.21 11.18 -13.27
C SER A 96 -4.17 12.68 -13.56
N ARG A 97 -4.77 13.12 -14.66
CA ARG A 97 -4.83 14.53 -15.03
C ARG A 97 -5.87 15.32 -14.24
N LYS A 98 -6.96 14.66 -13.86
CA LYS A 98 -8.13 15.32 -13.26
C LYS A 98 -8.22 15.14 -11.75
N ILE A 99 -7.34 14.34 -11.16
CA ILE A 99 -7.47 13.94 -9.74
C ILE A 99 -7.58 15.13 -8.79
N ASN A 100 -6.86 16.21 -9.07
CA ASN A 100 -6.89 17.39 -8.21
C ASN A 100 -8.15 18.26 -8.39
N ASP A 101 -8.90 18.03 -9.47
CA ASP A 101 -10.09 18.80 -9.80
C ASP A 101 -11.39 18.05 -9.46
N ILE A 102 -11.29 16.78 -9.14
CA ILE A 102 -12.46 15.95 -8.81
C ILE A 102 -12.87 16.20 -7.35
N SER A 103 -14.15 16.49 -7.13
CA SER A 103 -14.68 16.69 -5.78
C SER A 103 -14.75 15.36 -5.02
N ASP A 104 -14.85 15.44 -3.70
CA ASP A 104 -15.01 14.24 -2.87
C ASP A 104 -16.30 13.50 -3.23
N GLU A 105 -17.38 14.22 -3.55
CA GLU A 105 -18.64 13.64 -3.98
C GLU A 105 -18.45 12.82 -5.26
N GLN A 106 -17.76 13.38 -6.25
CA GLN A 106 -17.44 12.66 -7.48
C GLN A 106 -16.57 11.43 -7.22
N CYS A 107 -15.61 11.55 -6.30
CA CYS A 107 -14.76 10.42 -5.89
C CYS A 107 -15.60 9.29 -5.31
N LEU A 108 -16.54 9.60 -4.44
CA LEU A 108 -17.42 8.60 -3.84
C LEU A 108 -18.28 7.90 -4.90
N ASP A 109 -18.81 8.65 -5.87
CA ASP A 109 -19.59 8.08 -6.97
C ASP A 109 -18.77 7.09 -7.77
N ILE A 110 -17.53 7.45 -8.11
CA ILE A 110 -16.64 6.58 -8.87
C ILE A 110 -16.30 5.33 -8.06
N LEU A 111 -15.96 5.49 -6.78
CA LEU A 111 -15.65 4.37 -5.91
C LEU A 111 -16.81 3.39 -5.79
N ASN A 112 -18.04 3.89 -5.72
CA ASN A 112 -19.22 3.04 -5.65
C ASN A 112 -19.40 2.21 -6.91
N LYS A 113 -19.00 2.74 -8.06
CA LYS A 113 -19.08 2.02 -9.34
C LYS A 113 -18.01 0.93 -9.45
N LEU A 114 -16.93 1.05 -8.69
CA LEU A 114 -15.83 0.05 -8.71
C LEU A 114 -16.10 -1.14 -7.81
N LYS A 115 -17.08 -1.06 -6.94
CA LYS A 115 -17.40 -2.15 -6.01
C LYS A 115 -18.16 -3.29 -6.70
#